data_d62c27905b553c9d49cef8b1c1839e0a
#
_entry.id   d62c27905b553c9d49cef8b1c1839e0a
#
_cell.length_a   1.000
_cell.length_b   1.000
_cell.length_c   1.000
_cell.angle_alpha   90.00
_cell.angle_beta   90.00
_cell.angle_gamma   90.00
#
_symmetry.space_group_name_H-M   'P 1'
#
loop_
_entity.id
_entity.type
_entity.pdbx_description
1 polymer ?
#
loop_
_entity_poly.entity_id
_entity_poly.type
_entity_poly.pdbx_seq_one_letter_code
_entity_poly.pdbx_strand_id
1 'polypeptide(L)'
;MKTKASIKSNELVDIFLPRLGWNKSRVKFFVSFIIALCKVQTVCFNKLAQGFEGKAKVESNMRRIQRFFANFIVDTDLIAKLIFKLLPDKPPYRFCLDRTNWKYGVANINILMLSIAYQGMAIPILWTMLPKRGNSNTLERKELVQRFLDLFGEECIEAFLADREFIGDDWFRELIHRQIPFYIRIRGNMWLNIPGKGRTKAFWLFNSLPLNTASHYHKLVCIDEQWVYLTGMKVINRKGKIEFVIVASFKPDPLALIKYRDRWQIETMFKAFKSSGFNFEDTHLTDTERISKLIALVCVAFIWVYLVGISRNNNGHPIEIKKHGRRAYSLFKFGLMFIAHALLNPLSINDRMSSIKILSCT
;
A
#
# COMPACT_ATOMS: atom_id res chain seq x y z
N MET A 1 43.14 -0.50 -2.74
CA MET A 1 42.03 -0.01 -3.57
C MET A 1 40.71 -0.60 -3.07
N LYS A 2 39.84 0.19 -2.42
CA LYS A 2 38.46 -0.22 -2.10
C LYS A 2 37.72 -0.34 -3.44
N THR A 3 37.25 -1.51 -3.76
CA THR A 3 36.53 -1.78 -5.02
C THR A 3 35.33 -0.85 -5.14
N LYS A 4 35.10 -0.24 -6.32
CA LYS A 4 33.99 0.69 -6.65
C LYS A 4 32.59 0.19 -6.25
N ALA A 5 32.42 -1.12 -6.02
CA ALA A 5 31.17 -1.73 -5.54
C ALA A 5 30.89 -1.46 -4.05
N SER A 6 31.90 -1.28 -3.19
CA SER A 6 31.72 -1.06 -1.75
C SER A 6 31.24 0.36 -1.38
N ILE A 7 31.38 1.32 -2.30
CA ILE A 7 31.00 2.73 -2.05
C ILE A 7 29.47 2.87 -2.03
N LYS A 8 28.76 2.12 -2.84
CA LYS A 8 27.30 2.25 -3.10
C LYS A 8 26.41 1.82 -1.95
N SER A 9 26.76 0.70 -1.30
CA SER A 9 26.04 0.23 -0.13
C SER A 9 26.29 1.09 1.09
N ASN A 10 27.46 1.77 1.17
CA ASN A 10 27.80 2.59 2.31
C ASN A 10 26.93 3.85 2.41
N GLU A 11 26.63 4.54 1.29
CA GLU A 11 25.77 5.72 1.30
C GLU A 11 24.36 5.42 1.80
N LEU A 12 23.75 4.31 1.34
CA LEU A 12 22.46 3.87 1.87
C LEU A 12 22.56 3.45 3.34
N VAL A 13 23.67 2.83 3.75
CA VAL A 13 23.91 2.50 5.17
C VAL A 13 23.96 3.77 6.00
N ASP A 14 24.66 4.81 5.53
CA ASP A 14 24.80 6.08 6.24
C ASP A 14 23.45 6.82 6.35
N ILE A 15 22.56 6.68 5.35
CA ILE A 15 21.20 7.21 5.38
C ILE A 15 20.31 6.45 6.38
N PHE A 16 20.35 5.12 6.37
CA PHE A 16 19.45 4.31 7.20
C PHE A 16 19.93 4.08 8.61
N LEU A 17 21.24 4.14 8.89
CA LEU A 17 21.82 3.86 10.21
C LEU A 17 21.22 4.77 11.31
N PRO A 18 21.18 6.09 11.17
CA PRO A 18 20.60 6.97 12.17
C PRO A 18 19.08 6.85 12.28
N ARG A 19 18.40 6.41 11.22
CA ARG A 19 16.94 6.33 11.16
C ARG A 19 16.37 5.05 11.74
N LEU A 20 17.12 3.94 11.62
CA LEU A 20 16.68 2.63 12.10
C LEU A 20 17.16 2.32 13.53
N GLY A 21 18.21 2.98 14.02
CA GLY A 21 18.76 2.69 15.34
C GLY A 21 19.33 1.25 15.49
N TRP A 22 19.41 0.48 14.40
CA TRP A 22 19.95 -0.86 14.40
C TRP A 22 21.48 -0.85 14.39
N ASN A 23 22.10 -1.94 14.85
CA ASN A 23 23.55 -2.05 14.70
C ASN A 23 23.96 -2.06 13.21
N LYS A 24 25.17 -1.57 12.93
CA LYS A 24 25.69 -1.37 11.56
C LYS A 24 25.65 -2.63 10.70
N SER A 25 25.82 -3.82 11.28
CA SER A 25 25.79 -5.07 10.52
C SER A 25 24.37 -5.43 10.05
N ARG A 26 23.35 -5.10 10.83
CA ARG A 26 21.93 -5.28 10.48
C ARG A 26 21.49 -4.29 9.41
N VAL A 27 21.90 -3.03 9.53
CA VAL A 27 21.65 -2.02 8.49
C VAL A 27 22.36 -2.39 7.18
N LYS A 28 23.60 -2.88 7.24
CA LYS A 28 24.28 -3.39 6.03
C LYS A 28 23.54 -4.57 5.38
N PHE A 29 23.00 -5.48 6.18
CA PHE A 29 22.19 -6.57 5.66
C PHE A 29 20.90 -6.02 4.99
N PHE A 30 20.18 -5.16 5.69
CA PHE A 30 18.96 -4.52 5.21
C PHE A 30 19.18 -3.80 3.86
N VAL A 31 20.22 -2.99 3.77
CA VAL A 31 20.61 -2.31 2.51
C VAL A 31 20.95 -3.31 1.40
N SER A 32 21.72 -4.36 1.73
CA SER A 32 22.04 -5.41 0.75
C SER A 32 20.79 -6.12 0.24
N PHE A 33 19.81 -6.34 1.12
CA PHE A 33 18.55 -6.99 0.78
C PHE A 33 17.71 -6.11 -0.17
N ILE A 34 17.48 -4.83 0.14
CA ILE A 34 16.68 -3.93 -0.72
C ILE A 34 17.35 -3.67 -2.07
N ILE A 35 18.69 -3.57 -2.12
CA ILE A 35 19.45 -3.50 -3.38
C ILE A 35 19.26 -4.77 -4.20
N ALA A 36 19.43 -5.94 -3.59
CA ALA A 36 19.23 -7.22 -4.26
C ALA A 36 17.79 -7.35 -4.77
N LEU A 37 16.80 -6.96 -3.96
CA LEU A 37 15.38 -6.99 -4.34
C LEU A 37 15.11 -6.13 -5.58
N CYS A 38 15.67 -4.93 -5.66
CA CYS A 38 15.54 -4.08 -6.85
C CYS A 38 16.23 -4.68 -8.08
N LYS A 39 17.33 -5.42 -7.93
CA LYS A 39 18.04 -6.09 -9.02
C LYS A 39 17.30 -7.30 -9.54
N VAL A 40 16.89 -8.21 -8.64
CA VAL A 40 16.32 -9.50 -9.02
C VAL A 40 14.80 -9.49 -9.16
N GLN A 41 14.14 -8.46 -8.64
CA GLN A 41 12.69 -8.22 -8.75
C GLN A 41 11.82 -9.40 -8.25
N THR A 42 12.31 -10.15 -7.26
CA THR A 42 11.57 -11.24 -6.60
C THR A 42 12.02 -11.41 -5.16
N VAL A 43 11.09 -11.83 -4.30
CA VAL A 43 11.37 -12.14 -2.89
C VAL A 43 11.90 -13.55 -2.68
N CYS A 44 12.09 -14.35 -3.73
CA CYS A 44 12.67 -15.68 -3.64
C CYS A 44 14.10 -15.62 -3.07
N PHE A 45 14.34 -16.24 -1.90
CA PHE A 45 15.60 -16.13 -1.17
C PHE A 45 16.81 -16.61 -1.96
N ASN A 46 16.66 -17.65 -2.79
CA ASN A 46 17.74 -18.15 -3.64
C ASN A 46 18.17 -17.09 -4.66
N LYS A 47 17.23 -16.41 -5.30
CA LYS A 47 17.51 -15.33 -6.25
C LYS A 47 18.06 -14.09 -5.54
N LEU A 48 17.50 -13.74 -4.38
CA LEU A 48 18.02 -12.63 -3.56
C LEU A 48 19.47 -12.86 -3.14
N ALA A 49 19.83 -14.10 -2.71
CA ALA A 49 21.19 -14.44 -2.32
C ALA A 49 22.21 -14.24 -3.46
N GLN A 50 21.79 -14.46 -4.71
CA GLN A 50 22.61 -14.18 -5.91
C GLN A 50 22.75 -12.67 -6.19
N GLY A 51 21.71 -11.87 -5.83
CA GLY A 51 21.70 -10.42 -6.01
C GLY A 51 22.56 -9.65 -5.01
N PHE A 52 23.05 -10.29 -3.93
CA PHE A 52 23.90 -9.64 -2.94
C PHE A 52 25.27 -9.30 -3.53
N GLU A 53 25.76 -8.11 -3.24
CA GLU A 53 27.09 -7.67 -3.66
C GLU A 53 28.18 -8.19 -2.71
N GLY A 54 29.40 -8.36 -3.26
CA GLY A 54 30.58 -8.78 -2.50
C GLY A 54 31.17 -10.11 -2.94
N LYS A 55 32.19 -10.57 -2.19
CA LYS A 55 32.96 -11.81 -2.48
C LYS A 55 32.37 -13.06 -1.83
N ALA A 56 31.28 -12.92 -1.05
CA ALA A 56 30.69 -14.05 -0.33
C ALA A 56 29.97 -14.99 -1.31
N LYS A 57 30.11 -16.30 -1.09
CA LYS A 57 29.40 -17.33 -1.86
C LYS A 57 27.90 -17.20 -1.68
N VAL A 58 27.13 -17.63 -2.69
CA VAL A 58 25.64 -17.55 -2.68
C VAL A 58 25.07 -18.29 -1.46
N GLU A 59 25.63 -19.44 -1.09
CA GLU A 59 25.20 -20.22 0.07
C GLU A 59 25.41 -19.43 1.39
N SER A 60 26.50 -18.68 1.49
CA SER A 60 26.75 -17.80 2.66
C SER A 60 25.76 -16.67 2.73
N ASN A 61 25.40 -16.06 1.59
CA ASN A 61 24.38 -15.04 1.51
C ASN A 61 22.99 -15.61 1.87
N MET A 62 22.67 -16.82 1.39
CA MET A 62 21.44 -17.51 1.73
C MET A 62 21.33 -17.74 3.24
N ARG A 63 22.38 -18.23 3.90
CA ARG A 63 22.43 -18.40 5.36
C ARG A 63 22.29 -17.09 6.10
N ARG A 64 22.82 -15.97 5.57
CA ARG A 64 22.61 -14.62 6.14
C ARG A 64 21.16 -14.21 6.09
N ILE A 65 20.48 -14.43 4.95
CA ILE A 65 19.05 -14.16 4.79
C ILE A 65 18.25 -14.99 5.80
N GLN A 66 18.46 -16.30 5.83
CA GLN A 66 17.76 -17.21 6.74
C GLN A 66 17.92 -16.79 8.22
N ARG A 67 19.16 -16.49 8.66
CA ARG A 67 19.43 -16.03 10.03
C ARG A 67 18.78 -14.69 10.37
N PHE A 68 18.70 -13.75 9.43
CA PHE A 68 18.00 -12.50 9.64
C PHE A 68 16.51 -12.74 9.88
N PHE A 69 15.86 -13.50 9.01
CA PHE A 69 14.44 -13.78 9.15
C PHE A 69 14.09 -14.65 10.36
N ALA A 70 14.99 -15.55 10.77
CA ALA A 70 14.79 -16.40 11.95
C ALA A 70 14.98 -15.63 13.28
N ASN A 71 16.04 -14.82 13.39
CA ASN A 71 16.52 -14.37 14.68
C ASN A 71 16.42 -12.86 14.93
N PHE A 72 16.24 -12.04 13.87
CA PHE A 72 16.18 -10.60 14.05
C PHE A 72 14.74 -10.13 14.17
N ILE A 73 14.44 -9.35 15.20
CA ILE A 73 13.14 -8.71 15.38
C ILE A 73 13.14 -7.39 14.61
N VAL A 74 12.23 -7.25 13.67
CA VAL A 74 12.02 -6.00 12.93
C VAL A 74 10.87 -5.27 13.60
N ASP A 75 11.16 -4.11 14.17
CA ASP A 75 10.14 -3.19 14.65
C ASP A 75 9.42 -2.58 13.43
N THR A 76 8.19 -3.03 13.22
CA THR A 76 7.37 -2.58 12.08
C THR A 76 6.83 -1.17 12.27
N ASP A 77 6.75 -0.65 13.51
CA ASP A 77 6.36 0.74 13.80
C ASP A 77 7.47 1.71 13.41
N LEU A 78 8.73 1.31 13.67
CA LEU A 78 9.88 2.06 13.19
C LEU A 78 9.92 2.14 11.66
N ILE A 79 9.60 1.04 10.98
CA ILE A 79 9.48 1.03 9.51
C ILE A 79 8.35 1.92 9.02
N ALA A 80 7.19 1.89 9.68
CA ALA A 80 6.07 2.78 9.37
C ALA A 80 6.47 4.27 9.52
N LYS A 81 7.14 4.63 10.63
CA LYS A 81 7.66 5.99 10.84
C LYS A 81 8.69 6.39 9.78
N LEU A 82 9.56 5.45 9.39
CA LEU A 82 10.53 5.70 8.31
C LEU A 82 9.82 6.00 6.99
N ILE A 83 8.84 5.18 6.59
CA ILE A 83 8.08 5.36 5.34
C ILE A 83 7.32 6.69 5.38
N PHE A 84 6.67 7.00 6.50
CA PHE A 84 5.90 8.24 6.66
C PHE A 84 6.79 9.49 6.51
N LYS A 85 8.02 9.45 7.03
CA LYS A 85 9.01 10.53 6.86
C LYS A 85 9.54 10.65 5.42
N LEU A 86 9.46 9.61 4.61
CA LEU A 86 9.90 9.64 3.21
C LEU A 86 8.84 10.23 2.27
N LEU A 87 7.63 10.49 2.75
CA LEU A 87 6.57 11.10 1.94
C LEU A 87 6.92 12.56 1.63
N PRO A 88 6.83 12.99 0.35
CA PRO A 88 7.19 14.36 -0.03
C PRO A 88 6.17 15.40 0.44
N ASP A 89 4.90 15.01 0.48
CA ASP A 89 3.80 15.89 0.88
C ASP A 89 3.53 15.77 2.40
N LYS A 90 2.91 16.78 2.96
CA LYS A 90 2.47 16.79 4.38
C LYS A 90 1.05 16.25 4.51
N PRO A 91 0.70 15.67 5.68
CA PRO A 91 -0.68 15.28 5.98
C PRO A 91 -1.61 16.52 5.98
N PRO A 92 -2.95 16.35 5.91
CA PRO A 92 -3.64 15.06 6.05
C PRO A 92 -3.70 14.24 4.75
N TYR A 93 -3.78 12.90 4.90
CA TYR A 93 -3.84 11.96 3.78
C TYR A 93 -5.14 11.15 3.74
N ARG A 94 -5.52 10.68 2.56
CA ARG A 94 -6.53 9.65 2.40
C ARG A 94 -5.90 8.27 2.55
N PHE A 95 -6.48 7.44 3.40
CA PHE A 95 -5.99 6.10 3.70
C PHE A 95 -6.87 5.05 3.03
N CYS A 96 -6.25 4.09 2.37
CA CYS A 96 -6.92 2.90 1.84
C CYS A 96 -6.75 1.74 2.83
N LEU A 97 -7.86 1.13 3.20
CA LEU A 97 -7.88 -0.10 3.99
C LEU A 97 -8.39 -1.23 3.11
N ASP A 98 -7.56 -2.26 2.92
CA ASP A 98 -7.91 -3.41 2.09
C ASP A 98 -7.09 -4.64 2.50
N ARG A 99 -7.48 -5.81 2.00
CA ARG A 99 -6.83 -7.08 2.26
C ARG A 99 -6.21 -7.66 1.01
N THR A 100 -5.10 -8.37 1.22
CA THR A 100 -4.55 -9.24 0.19
C THR A 100 -4.28 -10.63 0.75
N ASN A 101 -4.49 -11.66 -0.06
CA ASN A 101 -4.28 -13.03 0.37
C ASN A 101 -3.77 -13.91 -0.79
N TRP A 102 -3.08 -14.98 -0.44
CA TRP A 102 -2.70 -16.07 -1.34
C TRP A 102 -2.47 -17.36 -0.55
N LYS A 103 -2.25 -18.46 -1.26
CA LYS A 103 -1.92 -19.75 -0.66
C LYS A 103 -0.51 -20.17 -1.07
N TYR A 104 0.21 -20.76 -0.12
CA TYR A 104 1.42 -21.51 -0.38
C TYR A 104 1.31 -22.89 0.28
N GLY A 105 1.15 -23.93 -0.52
CA GLY A 105 0.78 -25.26 -0.03
C GLY A 105 -0.54 -25.21 0.75
N VAL A 106 -0.50 -25.66 2.00
CA VAL A 106 -1.64 -25.62 2.92
C VAL A 106 -1.77 -24.29 3.67
N ALA A 107 -0.70 -23.50 3.70
CA ALA A 107 -0.68 -22.22 4.41
C ALA A 107 -1.49 -21.17 3.67
N ASN A 108 -2.37 -20.49 4.40
CA ASN A 108 -3.17 -19.38 3.91
C ASN A 108 -2.60 -18.08 4.47
N ILE A 109 -2.04 -17.26 3.59
CA ILE A 109 -1.45 -15.98 3.95
C ILE A 109 -2.49 -14.91 3.69
N ASN A 110 -2.84 -14.14 4.72
CA ASN A 110 -3.90 -13.15 4.70
C ASN A 110 -3.40 -11.90 5.44
N ILE A 111 -3.41 -10.75 4.77
CA ILE A 111 -2.81 -9.52 5.25
C ILE A 111 -3.85 -8.41 5.15
N LEU A 112 -4.17 -7.79 6.27
CA LEU A 112 -4.90 -6.54 6.34
C LEU A 112 -3.88 -5.40 6.26
N MET A 113 -4.08 -4.45 5.35
CA MET A 113 -3.11 -3.38 5.10
C MET A 113 -3.77 -2.01 5.11
N LEU A 114 -3.14 -1.06 5.80
CA LEU A 114 -3.43 0.35 5.78
C LEU A 114 -2.37 1.07 4.95
N SER A 115 -2.80 1.82 3.94
CA SER A 115 -1.92 2.48 2.97
C SER A 115 -2.39 3.90 2.69
N ILE A 116 -1.48 4.80 2.34
CA ILE A 116 -1.80 6.16 1.92
C ILE A 116 -2.04 6.18 0.41
N ALA A 117 -3.17 6.73 -0.04
CA ALA A 117 -3.42 6.99 -1.46
C ALA A 117 -2.50 8.12 -1.94
N TYR A 118 -1.63 7.83 -2.91
CA TYR A 118 -0.62 8.79 -3.34
C TYR A 118 -0.33 8.70 -4.85
N GLN A 119 -0.71 9.73 -5.60
CA GLN A 119 -0.39 9.90 -7.04
C GLN A 119 -0.67 8.67 -7.95
N GLY A 120 -1.73 7.90 -7.65
CA GLY A 120 -2.18 6.77 -8.47
C GLY A 120 -1.70 5.40 -8.01
N MET A 121 -0.95 5.32 -6.89
CA MET A 121 -0.57 4.07 -6.24
C MET A 121 -0.53 4.28 -4.73
N ALA A 122 -1.07 3.34 -3.94
CA ALA A 122 -1.03 3.48 -2.49
C ALA A 122 0.37 3.18 -1.94
N ILE A 123 0.74 3.87 -0.86
CA ILE A 123 1.99 3.64 -0.13
C ILE A 123 1.65 2.87 1.15
N PRO A 124 2.17 1.65 1.35
CA PRO A 124 1.88 0.84 2.53
C PRO A 124 2.50 1.47 3.78
N ILE A 125 1.72 1.57 4.85
CA ILE A 125 2.18 2.16 6.12
C ILE A 125 2.16 1.11 7.24
N LEU A 126 1.00 0.46 7.46
CA LEU A 126 0.83 -0.55 8.50
C LEU A 126 0.14 -1.78 7.95
N TRP A 127 0.39 -2.93 8.57
CA TRP A 127 -0.26 -4.19 8.25
C TRP A 127 -0.42 -5.07 9.48
N THR A 128 -1.39 -5.98 9.38
CA THR A 128 -1.63 -7.04 10.34
C THR A 128 -1.76 -8.37 9.60
N MET A 129 -1.05 -9.39 10.07
CA MET A 129 -1.20 -10.75 9.58
C MET A 129 -2.45 -11.36 10.19
N LEU A 130 -3.39 -11.84 9.36
CA LEU A 130 -4.61 -12.47 9.83
C LEU A 130 -4.45 -13.99 9.84
N PRO A 131 -4.51 -14.66 11.02
CA PRO A 131 -4.29 -16.11 11.12
C PRO A 131 -5.52 -16.93 10.70
N LYS A 132 -6.30 -16.44 9.74
CA LYS A 132 -7.56 -17.02 9.29
C LYS A 132 -7.80 -16.86 7.80
N ARG A 133 -8.74 -17.61 7.26
CA ARG A 133 -9.32 -17.38 5.94
C ARG A 133 -10.46 -16.37 6.03
N GLY A 134 -10.71 -15.67 4.92
CA GLY A 134 -11.85 -14.75 4.81
C GLY A 134 -11.53 -13.34 5.31
N ASN A 135 -12.59 -12.59 5.59
CA ASN A 135 -12.52 -11.16 5.85
C ASN A 135 -11.95 -10.83 7.22
N SER A 136 -11.41 -9.62 7.36
CA SER A 136 -11.09 -9.05 8.66
C SER A 136 -12.36 -8.82 9.47
N ASN A 137 -12.29 -9.00 10.78
CA ASN A 137 -13.35 -8.61 11.70
C ASN A 137 -13.14 -7.15 12.18
N THR A 138 -14.11 -6.65 12.93
CA THR A 138 -14.07 -5.26 13.42
C THR A 138 -12.93 -5.01 14.40
N LEU A 139 -12.62 -5.97 15.27
CA LEU A 139 -11.52 -5.83 16.23
C LEU A 139 -10.17 -5.67 15.53
N GLU A 140 -9.86 -6.52 14.55
CA GLU A 140 -8.63 -6.45 13.76
C GLU A 140 -8.47 -5.10 13.05
N ARG A 141 -9.57 -4.53 12.57
CA ARG A 141 -9.59 -3.19 11.94
C ARG A 141 -9.35 -2.09 12.96
N LYS A 142 -10.03 -2.16 14.12
CA LYS A 142 -9.87 -1.21 15.22
C LYS A 142 -8.44 -1.21 15.75
N GLU A 143 -7.85 -2.37 15.97
CA GLU A 143 -6.46 -2.50 16.43
C GLU A 143 -5.46 -1.89 15.44
N LEU A 144 -5.64 -2.13 14.14
CA LEU A 144 -4.77 -1.55 13.12
C LEU A 144 -4.89 -0.02 13.05
N VAL A 145 -6.12 0.50 13.15
CA VAL A 145 -6.37 1.95 13.15
C VAL A 145 -5.87 2.57 14.45
N GLN A 146 -6.11 1.95 15.62
CA GLN A 146 -5.60 2.46 16.89
C GLN A 146 -4.06 2.55 16.86
N ARG A 147 -3.39 1.51 16.36
CA ARG A 147 -1.93 1.53 16.18
C ARG A 147 -1.47 2.69 15.27
N PHE A 148 -2.24 3.01 14.23
CA PHE A 148 -1.95 4.17 13.39
C PHE A 148 -2.08 5.48 14.18
N LEU A 149 -3.16 5.64 14.93
CA LEU A 149 -3.43 6.85 15.72
C LEU A 149 -2.36 7.07 16.81
N ASP A 150 -1.91 6.00 17.45
CA ASP A 150 -0.84 6.05 18.47
C ASP A 150 0.51 6.49 17.90
N LEU A 151 0.76 6.19 16.61
CA LEU A 151 2.02 6.51 15.94
C LEU A 151 2.07 7.89 15.29
N PHE A 152 0.92 8.37 14.76
CA PHE A 152 0.88 9.50 13.84
C PHE A 152 -0.18 10.56 14.18
N GLY A 153 -1.16 10.25 15.04
CA GLY A 153 -2.26 11.15 15.40
C GLY A 153 -3.42 11.16 14.40
N GLU A 154 -4.55 11.72 14.85
CA GLU A 154 -5.79 11.83 14.05
C GLU A 154 -5.67 12.90 12.97
N GLU A 155 -4.90 13.95 13.22
CA GLU A 155 -4.69 15.09 12.32
C GLU A 155 -4.05 14.69 10.98
N CYS A 156 -3.45 13.52 10.92
CA CYS A 156 -2.90 12.96 9.69
C CYS A 156 -3.97 12.40 8.73
N ILE A 157 -5.23 12.29 9.17
CA ILE A 157 -6.29 11.61 8.43
C ILE A 157 -7.22 12.61 7.75
N GLU A 158 -7.22 12.62 6.41
CA GLU A 158 -8.28 13.28 5.63
C GLU A 158 -9.54 12.39 5.58
N ALA A 159 -9.39 11.11 5.25
CA ALA A 159 -10.47 10.13 5.24
C ALA A 159 -9.95 8.69 5.09
N PHE A 160 -10.75 7.72 5.56
CA PHE A 160 -10.58 6.30 5.22
C PHE A 160 -11.39 5.91 3.98
N LEU A 161 -10.76 5.14 3.09
CA LEU A 161 -11.35 4.58 1.88
C LEU A 161 -11.34 3.06 1.99
N ALA A 162 -12.49 2.43 1.89
CA ALA A 162 -12.56 0.97 1.99
C ALA A 162 -13.65 0.35 1.10
N ASP A 163 -13.46 -0.92 0.73
CA ASP A 163 -14.42 -1.66 -0.08
C ASP A 163 -15.58 -2.18 0.80
N ARG A 164 -16.57 -2.74 0.14
CA ARG A 164 -17.81 -3.32 0.72
C ARG A 164 -17.59 -4.49 1.68
N GLU A 165 -16.38 -5.02 1.82
CA GLU A 165 -16.07 -5.97 2.89
C GLU A 165 -15.92 -5.29 4.26
N PHE A 166 -15.67 -3.98 4.27
CA PHE A 166 -15.48 -3.17 5.47
C PHE A 166 -16.77 -2.50 5.97
N ILE A 167 -17.93 -3.09 5.66
CA ILE A 167 -19.23 -2.69 6.20
C ILE A 167 -19.44 -3.42 7.53
N GLY A 168 -20.09 -2.76 8.46
CA GLY A 168 -20.51 -3.33 9.74
C GLY A 168 -20.84 -2.24 10.74
N ASP A 169 -21.84 -2.48 11.59
CA ASP A 169 -22.34 -1.54 12.59
C ASP A 169 -21.21 -1.04 13.52
N ASP A 170 -20.53 -1.96 14.21
CA ASP A 170 -19.44 -1.64 15.12
C ASP A 170 -18.28 -0.89 14.45
N TRP A 171 -18.03 -1.14 13.16
CA TRP A 171 -16.98 -0.46 12.43
C TRP A 171 -17.39 0.97 12.08
N PHE A 172 -18.60 1.18 11.59
CA PHE A 172 -19.12 2.52 11.31
C PHE A 172 -19.26 3.33 12.61
N ARG A 173 -19.78 2.71 13.68
CA ARG A 173 -19.88 3.34 15.01
C ARG A 173 -18.51 3.82 15.50
N GLU A 174 -17.46 3.01 15.36
CA GLU A 174 -16.11 3.40 15.74
C GLU A 174 -15.60 4.62 14.97
N LEU A 175 -15.75 4.63 13.64
CA LEU A 175 -15.30 5.75 12.82
C LEU A 175 -16.10 7.03 13.12
N ILE A 176 -17.42 6.92 13.30
CA ILE A 176 -18.30 8.04 13.63
C ILE A 176 -17.97 8.59 15.02
N HIS A 177 -17.83 7.72 16.02
CA HIS A 177 -17.48 8.10 17.39
C HIS A 177 -16.15 8.87 17.47
N ARG A 178 -15.16 8.43 16.70
CA ARG A 178 -13.85 9.09 16.59
C ARG A 178 -13.86 10.30 15.66
N GLN A 179 -14.97 10.65 15.05
CA GLN A 179 -15.06 11.74 14.07
C GLN A 179 -14.14 11.56 12.86
N ILE A 180 -13.74 10.32 12.53
CA ILE A 180 -12.87 10.00 11.40
C ILE A 180 -13.70 9.99 10.12
N PRO A 181 -13.43 10.85 9.13
CA PRO A 181 -14.13 10.81 7.85
C PRO A 181 -13.86 9.50 7.10
N PHE A 182 -14.88 8.99 6.41
CA PHE A 182 -14.74 7.80 5.61
C PHE A 182 -15.58 7.85 4.32
N TYR A 183 -15.13 7.09 3.34
CA TYR A 183 -15.84 6.78 2.10
C TYR A 183 -15.78 5.27 1.90
N ILE A 184 -16.85 4.57 2.28
CA ILE A 184 -16.92 3.11 2.25
C ILE A 184 -17.99 2.69 1.27
N ARG A 185 -17.64 1.83 0.30
CA ARG A 185 -18.59 1.30 -0.65
C ARG A 185 -19.54 0.34 0.04
N ILE A 186 -20.85 0.49 -0.21
CA ILE A 186 -21.88 -0.42 0.26
C ILE A 186 -22.45 -1.28 -0.88
N ARG A 187 -23.14 -2.37 -0.52
CA ARG A 187 -23.83 -3.21 -1.50
C ARG A 187 -25.13 -2.54 -1.94
N GLY A 188 -25.43 -2.53 -3.24
CA GLY A 188 -26.68 -1.95 -3.75
C GLY A 188 -27.94 -2.61 -3.17
N ASN A 189 -27.91 -3.90 -2.88
CA ASN A 189 -29.02 -4.65 -2.28
C ASN A 189 -29.11 -4.55 -0.74
N MET A 190 -28.25 -3.74 -0.12
CA MET A 190 -28.28 -3.51 1.32
C MET A 190 -29.56 -2.78 1.74
N TRP A 191 -30.13 -3.19 2.86
CA TRP A 191 -31.32 -2.55 3.42
C TRP A 191 -30.94 -1.27 4.18
N LEU A 192 -31.73 -0.24 3.96
CA LEU A 192 -31.61 1.07 4.60
C LEU A 192 -32.92 1.39 5.31
N ASN A 193 -32.86 2.10 6.42
CA ASN A 193 -34.01 2.76 7.01
C ASN A 193 -33.94 4.27 6.70
N ILE A 194 -34.98 4.80 6.11
CA ILE A 194 -35.08 6.22 5.73
C ILE A 194 -36.16 6.88 6.58
N PRO A 195 -35.83 7.97 7.32
CA PRO A 195 -36.84 8.70 8.10
C PRO A 195 -38.04 9.11 7.25
N GLY A 196 -39.25 8.77 7.69
CA GLY A 196 -40.50 9.10 7.01
C GLY A 196 -40.81 8.25 5.76
N LYS A 197 -39.93 7.33 5.33
CA LYS A 197 -40.13 6.46 4.16
C LYS A 197 -40.07 4.97 4.46
N GLY A 198 -39.55 4.61 5.65
CA GLY A 198 -39.38 3.22 6.05
C GLY A 198 -38.20 2.52 5.39
N ARG A 199 -38.26 1.19 5.27
CA ARG A 199 -37.16 0.31 4.83
C ARG A 199 -37.13 0.14 3.31
N THR A 200 -35.93 0.35 2.71
CA THR A 200 -35.71 0.20 1.26
C THR A 200 -34.31 -0.36 0.97
N LYS A 201 -34.08 -0.83 -0.25
CA LYS A 201 -32.74 -1.20 -0.68
C LYS A 201 -31.97 0.00 -1.22
N ALA A 202 -30.67 0.07 -0.96
CA ALA A 202 -29.82 1.21 -1.33
C ALA A 202 -29.89 1.59 -2.82
N PHE A 203 -29.97 0.61 -3.73
CA PHE A 203 -30.00 0.88 -5.16
C PHE A 203 -31.26 1.65 -5.60
N TRP A 204 -32.39 1.53 -4.87
CA TRP A 204 -33.62 2.27 -5.24
C TRP A 204 -33.46 3.77 -5.16
N LEU A 205 -32.55 4.28 -4.31
CA LEU A 205 -32.26 5.71 -4.22
C LEU A 205 -31.62 6.27 -5.49
N PHE A 206 -30.99 5.41 -6.29
CA PHE A 206 -30.21 5.81 -7.47
C PHE A 206 -30.69 5.15 -8.76
N ASN A 207 -31.81 4.43 -8.74
CA ASN A 207 -32.29 3.65 -9.87
C ASN A 207 -32.81 4.54 -11.04
N SER A 208 -33.35 5.69 -10.73
CA SER A 208 -33.83 6.66 -11.75
C SER A 208 -32.72 7.45 -12.43
N LEU A 209 -31.47 7.38 -11.92
CA LEU A 209 -30.36 8.14 -12.49
C LEU A 209 -30.01 7.64 -13.91
N PRO A 210 -29.60 8.54 -14.80
CA PRO A 210 -28.92 8.15 -16.04
C PRO A 210 -27.62 7.40 -15.75
N LEU A 211 -27.16 6.58 -16.72
CA LEU A 211 -25.87 5.89 -16.60
C LEU A 211 -24.73 6.90 -16.43
N ASN A 212 -23.76 6.55 -15.59
CA ASN A 212 -22.56 7.34 -15.29
C ASN A 212 -22.84 8.72 -14.66
N THR A 213 -24.06 8.96 -14.18
CA THR A 213 -24.43 10.19 -13.48
C THR A 213 -24.35 9.93 -11.97
N ALA A 214 -23.53 10.71 -11.28
CA ALA A 214 -23.43 10.68 -9.82
C ALA A 214 -24.51 11.54 -9.18
N SER A 215 -25.09 11.10 -8.06
CA SER A 215 -26.01 11.88 -7.24
C SER A 215 -25.75 11.66 -5.77
N HIS A 216 -25.87 12.74 -5.01
CA HIS A 216 -25.81 12.73 -3.56
C HIS A 216 -27.24 12.69 -2.99
N TYR A 217 -27.51 11.75 -2.08
CA TYR A 217 -28.79 11.69 -1.38
C TYR A 217 -28.72 12.59 -0.13
N HIS A 218 -29.48 13.67 -0.12
CA HIS A 218 -29.32 14.77 0.83
C HIS A 218 -29.75 14.44 2.27
N LYS A 219 -30.46 13.31 2.50
CA LYS A 219 -30.94 12.92 3.82
C LYS A 219 -30.06 11.84 4.41
N LEU A 220 -29.94 11.85 5.73
CA LEU A 220 -29.35 10.74 6.46
C LEU A 220 -30.16 9.46 6.24
N VAL A 221 -29.47 8.37 6.11
CA VAL A 221 -30.04 7.02 6.08
C VAL A 221 -29.41 6.20 7.20
N CYS A 222 -30.17 5.26 7.76
CA CYS A 222 -29.67 4.37 8.78
C CYS A 222 -29.29 3.02 8.14
N ILE A 223 -28.05 2.62 8.35
CA ILE A 223 -27.48 1.32 7.98
C ILE A 223 -27.00 0.66 9.26
N ASP A 224 -27.55 -0.53 9.60
CA ASP A 224 -27.12 -1.28 10.78
C ASP A 224 -26.94 -0.34 12.01
N GLU A 225 -27.99 0.43 12.36
CA GLU A 225 -28.05 1.40 13.47
C GLU A 225 -27.17 2.65 13.33
N GLN A 226 -26.38 2.80 12.27
CA GLN A 226 -25.54 3.96 12.06
C GLN A 226 -26.11 4.90 11.00
N TRP A 227 -26.04 6.22 11.29
CA TRP A 227 -26.55 7.26 10.41
C TRP A 227 -25.44 7.78 9.50
N VAL A 228 -25.65 7.64 8.19
CA VAL A 228 -24.67 8.00 7.15
C VAL A 228 -25.34 8.73 5.98
N TYR A 229 -24.54 9.43 5.19
CA TYR A 229 -24.94 9.96 3.89
C TYR A 229 -24.55 9.00 2.77
N LEU A 230 -25.30 9.03 1.68
CA LEU A 230 -25.02 8.19 0.51
C LEU A 230 -24.80 9.04 -0.73
N THR A 231 -23.79 8.67 -1.50
CA THR A 231 -23.58 9.16 -2.86
C THR A 231 -23.47 7.96 -3.78
N GLY A 232 -24.24 7.95 -4.86
CA GLY A 232 -24.31 6.78 -5.75
C GLY A 232 -24.36 7.14 -7.22
N MET A 233 -24.01 6.16 -8.05
CA MET A 233 -24.12 6.18 -9.49
C MET A 233 -24.46 4.81 -10.04
N LYS A 234 -25.04 4.80 -11.24
CA LYS A 234 -25.34 3.61 -12.00
C LYS A 234 -24.33 3.46 -13.14
N VAL A 235 -23.70 2.30 -13.26
CA VAL A 235 -22.67 2.01 -14.26
C VAL A 235 -22.94 0.69 -14.98
N ILE A 236 -22.37 0.51 -16.15
CA ILE A 236 -22.31 -0.80 -16.81
C ILE A 236 -21.00 -1.46 -16.44
N ASN A 237 -21.05 -2.63 -15.83
CA ASN A 237 -19.87 -3.40 -15.47
C ASN A 237 -19.24 -4.11 -16.69
N ARG A 238 -18.08 -4.74 -16.50
CA ARG A 238 -17.36 -5.46 -17.58
C ARG A 238 -18.16 -6.60 -18.24
N LYS A 239 -19.24 -7.07 -17.61
CA LYS A 239 -20.13 -8.12 -18.14
C LYS A 239 -21.37 -7.53 -18.83
N GLY A 240 -21.42 -6.22 -19.10
CA GLY A 240 -22.55 -5.53 -19.70
C GLY A 240 -23.78 -5.38 -18.79
N LYS A 241 -23.65 -5.69 -17.48
CA LYS A 241 -24.77 -5.58 -16.54
C LYS A 241 -24.74 -4.26 -15.77
N ILE A 242 -25.92 -3.74 -15.45
CA ILE A 242 -26.05 -2.58 -14.57
C ILE A 242 -25.54 -2.93 -13.19
N GLU A 243 -24.66 -2.09 -12.67
CA GLU A 243 -24.11 -2.14 -11.33
C GLU A 243 -24.24 -0.77 -10.67
N PHE A 244 -24.56 -0.76 -9.36
CA PHE A 244 -24.60 0.45 -8.59
C PHE A 244 -23.32 0.59 -7.77
N VAL A 245 -22.67 1.74 -7.90
CA VAL A 245 -21.56 2.15 -7.06
C VAL A 245 -22.11 3.14 -6.05
N ILE A 246 -22.29 2.71 -4.81
CA ILE A 246 -22.86 3.51 -3.72
C ILE A 246 -21.83 3.60 -2.61
N VAL A 247 -21.55 4.80 -2.16
CA VAL A 247 -20.57 5.11 -1.13
C VAL A 247 -21.26 5.76 0.05
N ALA A 248 -21.03 5.19 1.23
CA ALA A 248 -21.43 5.76 2.50
C ALA A 248 -20.35 6.72 3.01
N SER A 249 -20.77 7.87 3.55
CA SER A 249 -19.87 8.86 4.16
C SER A 249 -20.45 9.39 5.48
N PHE A 250 -19.55 9.75 6.38
CA PHE A 250 -19.92 10.31 7.68
C PHE A 250 -20.55 11.72 7.56
N LYS A 251 -20.02 12.54 6.66
CA LYS A 251 -20.53 13.88 6.38
C LYS A 251 -21.13 13.93 4.98
N PRO A 252 -22.08 14.85 4.69
CA PRO A 252 -22.59 15.04 3.36
C PRO A 252 -21.47 15.47 2.42
N ASP A 253 -21.25 14.71 1.35
CA ASP A 253 -20.20 15.01 0.36
C ASP A 253 -20.63 14.62 -1.05
N PRO A 254 -21.01 15.59 -1.90
CA PRO A 254 -21.33 15.32 -3.31
C PRO A 254 -20.16 14.74 -4.10
N LEU A 255 -18.91 14.95 -3.64
CA LEU A 255 -17.69 14.47 -4.27
C LEU A 255 -17.22 13.10 -3.73
N ALA A 256 -18.03 12.45 -2.87
CA ALA A 256 -17.67 11.18 -2.22
C ALA A 256 -17.22 10.10 -3.21
N LEU A 257 -17.88 9.97 -4.37
CA LEU A 257 -17.48 9.01 -5.40
C LEU A 257 -16.13 9.35 -6.06
N ILE A 258 -15.83 10.63 -6.22
CA ILE A 258 -14.54 11.09 -6.77
C ILE A 258 -13.42 10.76 -5.77
N LYS A 259 -13.60 11.08 -4.51
CA LYS A 259 -12.63 10.77 -3.45
C LYS A 259 -12.47 9.25 -3.26
N TYR A 260 -13.56 8.51 -3.31
CA TYR A 260 -13.55 7.05 -3.22
C TYR A 260 -12.74 6.38 -4.34
N ARG A 261 -12.60 6.97 -5.51
CA ARG A 261 -11.79 6.42 -6.62
C ARG A 261 -10.33 6.19 -6.22
N ASP A 262 -9.80 6.95 -5.29
CA ASP A 262 -8.44 6.78 -4.79
C ASP A 262 -8.23 5.45 -4.06
N ARG A 263 -9.30 4.80 -3.57
CA ARG A 263 -9.22 3.44 -3.03
C ARG A 263 -8.56 2.45 -3.99
N TRP A 264 -8.77 2.63 -5.30
CA TRP A 264 -8.19 1.73 -6.30
C TRP A 264 -6.65 1.72 -6.30
N GLN A 265 -6.03 2.71 -5.70
CA GLN A 265 -4.57 2.81 -5.61
C GLN A 265 -3.96 1.69 -4.78
N ILE A 266 -4.69 1.12 -3.79
CA ILE A 266 -4.20 -0.03 -3.03
C ILE A 266 -4.15 -1.31 -3.88
N GLU A 267 -5.08 -1.50 -4.80
CA GLU A 267 -5.04 -2.63 -5.73
C GLU A 267 -3.85 -2.52 -6.70
N THR A 268 -3.51 -1.30 -7.11
CA THR A 268 -2.32 -1.02 -7.93
C THR A 268 -1.04 -1.35 -7.15
N MET A 269 -0.98 -1.01 -5.87
CA MET A 269 0.13 -1.37 -4.97
C MET A 269 0.23 -2.90 -4.80
N PHE A 270 -0.88 -3.60 -4.53
CA PHE A 270 -0.85 -5.06 -4.43
C PHE A 270 -0.37 -5.73 -5.71
N LYS A 271 -0.75 -5.20 -6.88
CA LYS A 271 -0.24 -5.66 -8.16
C LYS A 271 1.28 -5.45 -8.28
N ALA A 272 1.81 -4.31 -7.82
CA ALA A 272 3.25 -4.05 -7.81
C ALA A 272 4.00 -5.01 -6.86
N PHE A 273 3.42 -5.34 -5.71
CA PHE A 273 3.98 -6.33 -4.79
C PHE A 273 4.00 -7.74 -5.42
N LYS A 274 2.88 -8.17 -6.01
CA LYS A 274 2.67 -9.54 -6.45
C LYS A 274 3.29 -9.83 -7.82
N SER A 275 2.82 -9.19 -8.87
CA SER A 275 3.06 -9.66 -10.25
C SER A 275 3.83 -8.67 -11.13
N SER A 276 3.85 -7.39 -10.81
CA SER A 276 4.48 -6.39 -11.69
C SER A 276 5.73 -5.74 -11.09
N GLY A 277 6.24 -6.27 -9.98
CA GLY A 277 7.38 -5.71 -9.28
C GLY A 277 8.21 -6.76 -8.56
N PHE A 278 7.87 -7.07 -7.31
CA PHE A 278 8.70 -7.89 -6.43
C PHE A 278 8.30 -9.36 -6.34
N ASN A 279 7.27 -9.79 -7.07
CA ASN A 279 6.77 -11.15 -7.08
C ASN A 279 6.61 -11.73 -5.66
N PHE A 280 5.84 -11.03 -4.84
CA PHE A 280 5.73 -11.30 -3.39
C PHE A 280 5.19 -12.70 -3.10
N GLU A 281 4.40 -13.28 -4.00
CA GLU A 281 3.86 -14.64 -3.89
C GLU A 281 4.92 -15.74 -4.15
N ASP A 282 6.12 -15.39 -4.67
CA ASP A 282 7.26 -16.31 -4.81
C ASP A 282 7.95 -16.59 -3.45
N THR A 283 7.47 -16.00 -2.36
CA THR A 283 7.97 -16.36 -1.03
C THR A 283 7.53 -17.76 -0.65
N HIS A 284 8.48 -18.55 -0.13
CA HIS A 284 8.20 -19.86 0.44
C HIS A 284 8.01 -19.80 1.97
N LEU A 285 7.86 -18.61 2.51
CA LEU A 285 7.60 -18.43 3.93
C LEU A 285 6.13 -18.74 4.26
N THR A 286 5.93 -19.45 5.34
CA THR A 286 4.60 -19.78 5.91
C THR A 286 4.40 -19.17 7.29
N ASP A 287 5.49 -18.87 7.98
CA ASP A 287 5.49 -18.22 9.29
C ASP A 287 5.11 -16.74 9.14
N THR A 288 4.07 -16.33 9.86
CA THR A 288 3.47 -14.98 9.74
C THR A 288 4.41 -13.88 10.21
N GLU A 289 5.24 -14.14 11.23
CA GLU A 289 6.21 -13.17 11.71
C GLU A 289 7.30 -12.91 10.65
N ARG A 290 7.83 -13.99 10.04
CA ARG A 290 8.80 -13.86 8.96
C ARG A 290 8.23 -13.17 7.74
N ILE A 291 6.96 -13.44 7.40
CA ILE A 291 6.27 -12.75 6.31
C ILE A 291 6.11 -11.26 6.65
N SER A 292 5.74 -10.92 7.89
CA SER A 292 5.66 -9.53 8.34
C SER A 292 7.01 -8.81 8.23
N LYS A 293 8.13 -9.47 8.59
CA LYS A 293 9.49 -8.94 8.37
C LYS A 293 9.78 -8.72 6.88
N LEU A 294 9.35 -9.65 6.02
CA LEU A 294 9.52 -9.51 4.58
C LEU A 294 8.73 -8.32 4.03
N ILE A 295 7.48 -8.14 4.47
CA ILE A 295 6.67 -6.96 4.10
C ILE A 295 7.42 -5.68 4.48
N ALA A 296 7.98 -5.59 5.68
CA ALA A 296 8.72 -4.41 6.14
C ALA A 296 9.86 -4.03 5.17
N LEU A 297 10.66 -5.00 4.74
CA LEU A 297 11.77 -4.75 3.81
C LEU A 297 11.26 -4.38 2.41
N VAL A 298 10.21 -5.06 1.95
CA VAL A 298 9.56 -4.79 0.66
C VAL A 298 8.95 -3.39 0.64
N CYS A 299 8.30 -2.95 1.71
CA CYS A 299 7.70 -1.62 1.81
C CYS A 299 8.74 -0.51 1.66
N VAL A 300 9.93 -0.66 2.27
CA VAL A 300 11.01 0.34 2.12
C VAL A 300 11.58 0.33 0.70
N ALA A 301 11.79 -0.84 0.10
CA ALA A 301 12.21 -0.91 -1.30
C ALA A 301 11.14 -0.32 -2.23
N PHE A 302 9.87 -0.57 -1.94
CA PHE A 302 8.73 -0.08 -2.73
C PHE A 302 8.67 1.45 -2.73
N ILE A 303 8.72 2.10 -1.55
CA ILE A 303 8.66 3.57 -1.50
C ILE A 303 9.87 4.19 -2.20
N TRP A 304 11.07 3.65 -2.00
CA TRP A 304 12.26 4.12 -2.71
C TRP A 304 12.07 4.09 -4.23
N VAL A 305 11.68 2.94 -4.76
CA VAL A 305 11.42 2.74 -6.20
C VAL A 305 10.34 3.71 -6.69
N TYR A 306 9.27 3.87 -5.92
CA TYR A 306 8.14 4.71 -6.31
C TYR A 306 8.50 6.19 -6.35
N LEU A 307 9.21 6.70 -5.34
CA LEU A 307 9.69 8.09 -5.29
C LEU A 307 10.70 8.38 -6.41
N VAL A 308 11.58 7.44 -6.73
CA VAL A 308 12.49 7.56 -7.90
C VAL A 308 11.69 7.68 -9.19
N GLY A 309 10.65 6.85 -9.36
CA GLY A 309 9.78 6.93 -10.53
C GLY A 309 9.05 8.26 -10.67
N ILE A 310 8.54 8.81 -9.56
CA ILE A 310 7.90 10.14 -9.51
C ILE A 310 8.92 11.23 -9.88
N SER A 311 10.06 11.23 -9.20
CA SER A 311 11.11 12.23 -9.42
C SER A 311 11.60 12.25 -10.88
N ARG A 312 11.86 11.08 -11.45
CA ARG A 312 12.28 10.96 -12.85
C ARG A 312 11.22 11.44 -13.83
N ASN A 313 9.96 11.04 -13.61
CA ASN A 313 8.85 11.48 -14.46
C ASN A 313 8.66 13.00 -14.46
N ASN A 314 8.89 13.63 -13.31
CA ASN A 314 8.69 15.08 -13.16
C ASN A 314 9.92 15.91 -13.58
N ASN A 315 11.13 15.31 -13.56
CA ASN A 315 12.40 16.02 -13.82
C ASN A 315 12.99 15.65 -15.18
N GLY A 316 12.27 15.88 -16.26
CA GLY A 316 12.77 15.82 -17.62
C GLY A 316 12.72 14.45 -18.32
N HIS A 317 12.17 13.42 -17.68
CA HIS A 317 11.99 12.09 -18.29
C HIS A 317 10.56 11.59 -18.17
N PRO A 318 9.56 12.30 -18.76
CA PRO A 318 8.17 11.93 -18.63
C PRO A 318 7.91 10.56 -19.28
N ILE A 319 7.05 9.76 -18.61
CA ILE A 319 6.62 8.48 -19.16
C ILE A 319 5.71 8.75 -20.36
N GLU A 320 6.01 8.13 -21.49
CA GLU A 320 5.22 8.20 -22.71
C GLU A 320 3.73 7.91 -22.44
N ILE A 321 2.86 8.75 -22.97
CA ILE A 321 1.40 8.51 -22.99
C ILE A 321 1.05 7.80 -24.30
N LYS A 322 0.54 6.58 -24.19
CA LYS A 322 0.15 5.76 -25.36
C LYS A 322 -1.14 6.28 -26.01
N LYS A 323 -1.41 5.85 -27.25
CA LYS A 323 -2.60 6.25 -28.03
C LYS A 323 -3.95 6.13 -27.27
N HIS A 324 -4.06 5.20 -26.33
CA HIS A 324 -5.24 5.02 -25.48
C HIS A 324 -5.28 5.94 -24.24
N GLY A 325 -4.43 6.96 -24.14
CA GLY A 325 -4.42 7.97 -23.07
C GLY A 325 -3.79 7.53 -21.74
N ARG A 326 -3.18 6.34 -21.65
CA ARG A 326 -2.54 5.84 -20.42
C ARG A 326 -1.02 5.85 -20.57
N ARG A 327 -0.31 6.03 -19.46
CA ARG A 327 1.14 5.91 -19.40
C ARG A 327 1.61 4.53 -19.86
N ALA A 328 2.75 4.47 -20.55
CA ALA A 328 3.37 3.21 -20.99
C ALA A 328 3.74 2.29 -19.80
N TYR A 329 4.15 2.88 -18.69
CA TYR A 329 4.50 2.21 -17.44
C TYR A 329 3.84 2.92 -16.25
N SER A 330 3.63 2.20 -15.15
CA SER A 330 3.35 2.84 -13.86
C SER A 330 4.60 3.57 -13.37
N LEU A 331 4.44 4.59 -12.53
CA LEU A 331 5.56 5.30 -11.88
C LEU A 331 6.47 4.32 -11.13
N PHE A 332 5.89 3.33 -10.44
CA PHE A 332 6.63 2.28 -9.76
C PHE A 332 7.50 1.46 -10.74
N LYS A 333 6.90 0.94 -11.83
CA LYS A 333 7.66 0.13 -12.81
C LYS A 333 8.77 0.94 -13.47
N PHE A 334 8.50 2.22 -13.76
CA PHE A 334 9.49 3.13 -14.32
C PHE A 334 10.68 3.34 -13.37
N GLY A 335 10.40 3.61 -12.08
CA GLY A 335 11.46 3.73 -11.07
C GLY A 335 12.23 2.43 -10.85
N LEU A 336 11.54 1.27 -10.85
CA LEU A 336 12.17 -0.03 -10.69
C LEU A 336 13.14 -0.35 -11.84
N MET A 337 12.72 -0.09 -13.08
CA MET A 337 13.58 -0.26 -14.26
C MET A 337 14.81 0.65 -14.18
N PHE A 338 14.62 1.90 -13.78
CA PHE A 338 15.72 2.86 -13.64
C PHE A 338 16.72 2.44 -12.55
N ILE A 339 16.23 2.10 -11.35
CA ILE A 339 17.10 1.64 -10.25
C ILE A 339 17.83 0.35 -10.64
N ALA A 340 17.12 -0.63 -11.21
CA ALA A 340 17.74 -1.88 -11.64
C ALA A 340 18.87 -1.62 -12.67
N HIS A 341 18.61 -0.80 -13.69
CA HIS A 341 19.62 -0.40 -14.68
C HIS A 341 20.81 0.29 -14.00
N ALA A 342 20.55 1.28 -13.14
CA ALA A 342 21.60 2.01 -12.42
C ALA A 342 22.45 1.11 -11.50
N LEU A 343 21.84 0.08 -10.88
CA LEU A 343 22.55 -0.87 -10.01
C LEU A 343 23.35 -1.92 -10.81
N LEU A 344 22.87 -2.32 -11.97
CA LEU A 344 23.53 -3.33 -12.82
C LEU A 344 24.62 -2.74 -13.70
N ASN A 345 24.50 -1.46 -14.10
CA ASN A 345 25.48 -0.81 -14.96
C ASN A 345 26.57 -0.07 -14.13
N PRO A 346 27.85 -0.51 -14.18
CA PRO A 346 28.94 0.15 -13.44
C PRO A 346 29.17 1.61 -13.83
N LEU A 347 28.84 2.01 -15.04
CA LEU A 347 29.06 3.36 -15.57
C LEU A 347 27.99 4.39 -15.13
N SER A 348 26.84 3.92 -14.65
CA SER A 348 25.73 4.80 -14.21
C SER A 348 25.90 5.34 -12.78
N ILE A 349 27.05 5.92 -12.45
CA ILE A 349 27.35 6.46 -11.11
C ILE A 349 26.37 7.59 -10.75
N ASN A 350 26.17 8.54 -11.66
CA ASN A 350 25.27 9.70 -11.44
C ASN A 350 23.82 9.27 -11.23
N ASP A 351 23.34 8.30 -11.99
CA ASP A 351 21.97 7.77 -11.85
C ASP A 351 21.75 7.09 -10.49
N ARG A 352 22.78 6.39 -9.99
CA ARG A 352 22.74 5.80 -8.65
C ARG A 352 22.72 6.85 -7.56
N MET A 353 23.60 7.86 -7.66
CA MET A 353 23.66 8.96 -6.71
C MET A 353 22.34 9.72 -6.67
N SER A 354 21.73 10.00 -7.82
CA SER A 354 20.44 10.68 -7.89
C SER A 354 19.31 9.86 -7.24
N SER A 355 19.29 8.53 -7.47
CA SER A 355 18.29 7.66 -6.85
C SER A 355 18.44 7.52 -5.34
N ILE A 356 19.69 7.53 -4.83
CA ILE A 356 19.97 7.46 -3.39
C ILE A 356 19.64 8.79 -2.70
N LYS A 357 19.94 9.93 -3.33
CA LYS A 357 19.62 11.25 -2.78
C LYS A 357 18.15 11.45 -2.46
N ILE A 358 17.25 10.80 -3.20
CA ILE A 358 15.80 10.85 -2.92
C ILE A 358 15.46 10.35 -1.51
N LEU A 359 16.22 9.40 -0.98
CA LEU A 359 16.06 8.92 0.39
C LEU A 359 16.70 9.81 1.45
N SER A 360 17.58 10.74 1.05
CA SER A 360 18.27 11.64 1.97
C SER A 360 17.57 12.99 2.14
N CYS A 361 16.69 13.37 1.20
CA CYS A 361 16.05 14.70 1.14
C CYS A 361 14.87 14.87 2.11
N THR A 362 14.75 14.03 3.13
CA THR A 362 13.68 14.10 4.13
C THR A 362 14.21 14.27 5.54
#